data_2f42f788c91e4c78f28f5c274da409b7
#
_entry.id   2f42f788c91e4c78f28f5c274da409b7
#
_cell.length_a   1.000
_cell.length_b   1.000
_cell.length_c   1.000
_cell.angle_alpha   90.00
_cell.angle_beta   90.00
_cell.angle_gamma   90.00
#
_symmetry.space_group_name_H-M   'P 1'
#
loop_
_entity.id
_entity.type
_entity.pdbx_description
1 polymer ?
#
loop_
_entity_poly.entity_id
_entity_poly.type
_entity_poly.pdbx_seq_one_letter_code
_entity_poly.pdbx_strand_id
1 'polypeptide(L)'
;QVGGDCYDSFRMENGKICAFIGDVSGKGIAAALFMVFVRTLMREKLMDIPDLANAMNEVNREICNANPEGMFVTAFAVVFESDSGKFRYGNAGHNKPVVIHDGKAEILDCSACMALGVFDDSEYEQYEREFCSGDILYLYTDGVTEAVNPDRKFFGEENLRNACSSSDHTARGVCMNVSESLKRFTGDNTEQF
;
A
#
# COMPACT_ATOMS: atom_id res chain seq x y z
N GLN A 1 5.00 13.82 -15.40
CA GLN A 1 4.19 14.22 -14.23
C GLN A 1 4.80 13.59 -12.99
N VAL A 2 5.00 14.33 -11.89
CA VAL A 2 5.50 13.76 -10.64
C VAL A 2 4.29 13.34 -9.82
N GLY A 3 4.24 12.04 -9.44
CA GLY A 3 3.14 11.46 -8.66
C GLY A 3 3.31 11.64 -7.14
N GLY A 4 2.23 11.39 -6.40
CA GLY A 4 2.19 11.35 -4.93
C GLY A 4 2.49 9.96 -4.35
N ASP A 5 2.51 8.93 -5.18
CA ASP A 5 2.71 7.54 -4.76
C ASP A 5 4.12 7.32 -4.19
N CYS A 6 4.20 6.60 -3.09
CA CYS A 6 5.45 6.15 -2.51
C CYS A 6 5.36 4.71 -2.02
N TYR A 7 6.49 4.05 -2.03
CA TYR A 7 6.67 2.76 -1.34
C TYR A 7 8.08 2.66 -0.80
N ASP A 8 8.25 1.85 0.22
CA ASP A 8 9.57 1.49 0.74
C ASP A 8 9.53 0.06 1.31
N SER A 9 10.69 -0.56 1.36
CA SER A 9 10.88 -1.82 2.06
C SER A 9 12.28 -1.86 2.67
N PHE A 10 12.38 -2.34 3.90
CA PHE A 10 13.64 -2.40 4.62
C PHE A 10 13.66 -3.53 5.63
N ARG A 11 14.86 -3.96 5.97
CA ARG A 11 15.09 -4.93 7.05
C ARG A 11 15.30 -4.19 8.36
N MET A 12 14.59 -4.62 9.39
CA MET A 12 14.74 -4.13 10.76
C MET A 12 15.90 -4.85 11.47
N GLU A 13 16.46 -4.26 12.53
CA GLU A 13 17.58 -4.82 13.30
C GLU A 13 17.30 -6.21 13.87
N ASN A 14 16.04 -6.51 14.22
CA ASN A 14 15.58 -7.80 14.72
C ASN A 14 15.36 -8.86 13.63
N GLY A 15 15.78 -8.60 12.38
CA GLY A 15 15.61 -9.50 11.24
C GLY A 15 14.25 -9.46 10.55
N LYS A 16 13.26 -8.74 11.10
CA LYS A 16 11.96 -8.54 10.48
C LYS A 16 12.09 -7.70 9.20
N ILE A 17 11.13 -7.86 8.30
CA ILE A 17 11.04 -7.06 7.08
C ILE A 17 9.82 -6.16 7.18
N CYS A 18 10.04 -4.87 7.06
CA CYS A 18 8.96 -3.90 6.95
C CYS A 18 8.78 -3.46 5.49
N ALA A 19 7.54 -3.28 5.07
CA ALA A 19 7.22 -2.63 3.81
C ALA A 19 6.01 -1.72 4.01
N PHE A 20 5.94 -0.65 3.25
CA PHE A 20 4.76 0.20 3.18
C PHE A 20 4.57 0.80 1.78
N ILE A 21 3.35 1.16 1.49
CA ILE A 21 2.91 1.88 0.31
C ILE A 21 1.98 3.02 0.75
N GLY A 22 1.98 4.12 0.05
CA GLY A 22 1.08 5.24 0.31
C GLY A 22 0.89 6.11 -0.92
N ASP A 23 -0.21 6.86 -0.92
CA ASP A 23 -0.52 7.84 -1.95
C ASP A 23 -0.91 9.17 -1.29
N VAL A 24 -0.21 10.22 -1.68
CA VAL A 24 -0.38 11.59 -1.17
C VAL A 24 -1.46 12.30 -1.97
N SER A 25 -2.36 12.97 -1.27
CA SER A 25 -3.37 13.84 -1.88
C SER A 25 -2.73 14.97 -2.69
N GLY A 26 -3.24 15.20 -3.90
CA GLY A 26 -2.77 16.26 -4.77
C GLY A 26 -1.72 15.81 -5.79
N LYS A 27 -1.17 16.76 -6.55
CA LYS A 27 -0.24 16.50 -7.66
C LYS A 27 0.83 17.59 -7.73
N GLY A 28 1.93 17.27 -8.41
CA GLY A 28 3.01 18.22 -8.65
C GLY A 28 4.06 18.28 -7.55
N ILE A 29 4.84 19.36 -7.53
CA ILE A 29 6.05 19.47 -6.70
C ILE A 29 5.72 19.43 -5.19
N ALA A 30 4.64 20.08 -4.76
CA ALA A 30 4.26 20.10 -3.35
C ALA A 30 3.93 18.68 -2.84
N ALA A 31 3.12 17.92 -3.58
CA ALA A 31 2.80 16.54 -3.26
C ALA A 31 4.06 15.64 -3.26
N ALA A 32 4.97 15.84 -4.22
CA ALA A 32 6.22 15.09 -4.27
C ALA A 32 7.14 15.37 -3.07
N LEU A 33 7.26 16.62 -2.64
CA LEU A 33 8.06 16.97 -1.44
C LEU A 33 7.41 16.40 -0.18
N PHE A 34 6.09 16.49 -0.08
CA PHE A 34 5.35 15.93 1.03
C PHE A 34 5.47 14.39 1.06
N MET A 35 5.42 13.73 -0.09
CA MET A 35 5.68 12.28 -0.21
C MET A 35 7.06 11.90 0.33
N VAL A 36 8.12 12.66 0.01
CA VAL A 36 9.48 12.39 0.53
C VAL A 36 9.52 12.56 2.05
N PHE A 37 8.85 13.57 2.60
CA PHE A 37 8.71 13.78 4.04
C PHE A 37 8.00 12.60 4.70
N VAL A 38 6.81 12.24 4.20
CA VAL A 38 6.01 11.12 4.72
C VAL A 38 6.78 9.80 4.66
N ARG A 39 7.42 9.50 3.52
CA ARG A 39 8.23 8.29 3.36
C ARG A 39 9.35 8.22 4.40
N THR A 40 10.04 9.33 4.65
CA THR A 40 11.13 9.39 5.62
C THR A 40 10.61 9.17 7.04
N LEU A 41 9.50 9.84 7.38
CA LEU A 41 8.86 9.73 8.68
C LEU A 41 8.32 8.32 8.94
N MET A 42 7.61 7.73 7.97
CA MET A 42 7.14 6.35 8.05
C MET A 42 8.29 5.38 8.32
N ARG A 43 9.39 5.51 7.57
CA ARG A 43 10.56 4.64 7.76
C ARG A 43 11.17 4.80 9.16
N GLU A 44 11.34 6.02 9.64
CA GLU A 44 11.87 6.31 10.97
C GLU A 44 10.99 5.67 12.06
N LYS A 45 9.70 6.00 12.08
CA LYS A 45 8.79 5.51 13.13
C LYS A 45 8.59 3.99 13.10
N LEU A 46 8.51 3.40 11.92
CA LEU A 46 8.39 1.94 11.78
C LEU A 46 9.67 1.19 12.21
N MET A 47 10.83 1.83 12.15
CA MET A 47 12.09 1.26 12.69
C MET A 47 12.18 1.39 14.20
N ASP A 48 11.76 2.51 14.76
CA ASP A 48 11.96 2.86 16.16
C ASP A 48 10.86 2.33 17.08
N ILE A 49 9.62 2.25 16.60
CA ILE A 49 8.45 1.87 17.41
C ILE A 49 8.03 0.43 17.06
N PRO A 50 8.19 -0.54 18.01
CA PRO A 50 7.89 -1.95 17.73
C PRO A 50 6.43 -2.27 17.44
N ASP A 51 5.50 -1.49 17.98
CA ASP A 51 4.06 -1.61 17.73
C ASP A 51 3.66 -0.79 16.52
N LEU A 52 3.09 -1.46 15.51
CA LEU A 52 2.76 -0.85 14.22
C LEU A 52 1.67 0.21 14.33
N ALA A 53 0.66 -0.02 15.17
CA ALA A 53 -0.42 0.94 15.38
C ALA A 53 0.12 2.21 16.03
N ASN A 54 0.95 2.07 17.07
CA ASN A 54 1.59 3.22 17.72
C ASN A 54 2.53 3.97 16.75
N ALA A 55 3.26 3.27 15.91
CA ALA A 55 4.11 3.91 14.88
C ALA A 55 3.27 4.75 13.92
N MET A 56 2.13 4.22 13.44
CA MET A 56 1.21 4.95 12.57
C MET A 56 0.56 6.14 13.26
N ASN A 57 0.21 6.01 14.56
CA ASN A 57 -0.33 7.11 15.35
C ASN A 57 0.68 8.26 15.49
N GLU A 58 1.97 7.94 15.72
CA GLU A 58 3.03 8.95 15.78
C GLU A 58 3.25 9.63 14.42
N VAL A 59 3.29 8.85 13.34
CA VAL A 59 3.37 9.40 11.97
C VAL A 59 2.23 10.37 11.72
N ASN A 60 0.99 9.98 12.07
CA ASN A 60 -0.18 10.82 11.88
C ASN A 60 -0.05 12.16 12.62
N ARG A 61 0.32 12.13 13.90
CA ARG A 61 0.53 13.33 14.71
C ARG A 61 1.57 14.26 14.12
N GLU A 62 2.72 13.72 13.72
CA GLU A 62 3.78 14.54 13.13
C GLU A 62 3.38 15.14 11.77
N ILE A 63 2.65 14.37 10.94
CA ILE A 63 2.09 14.89 9.69
C ILE A 63 1.14 16.05 9.99
N CYS A 64 0.17 15.88 10.88
CA CYS A 64 -0.79 16.94 11.22
C CYS A 64 -0.09 18.21 11.72
N ASN A 65 0.96 18.07 12.54
CA ASN A 65 1.71 19.22 13.07
C ASN A 65 2.55 19.96 12.01
N ALA A 66 3.04 19.26 10.98
CA ALA A 66 3.93 19.79 9.96
C ALA A 66 3.23 20.14 8.63
N ASN A 67 1.90 20.13 8.58
CA ASN A 67 1.11 20.14 7.36
C ASN A 67 0.20 21.38 7.24
N PRO A 68 0.77 22.57 6.98
CA PRO A 68 -0.02 23.81 6.88
C PRO A 68 -0.97 23.83 5.67
N GLU A 69 -0.73 22.98 4.67
CA GLU A 69 -1.51 22.91 3.43
C GLU A 69 -2.68 21.92 3.51
N GLY A 70 -2.81 21.18 4.61
CA GLY A 70 -3.88 20.22 4.80
C GLY A 70 -3.81 19.03 3.84
N MET A 71 -2.63 18.66 3.37
CA MET A 71 -2.43 17.45 2.57
C MET A 71 -2.59 16.20 3.45
N PHE A 72 -3.06 15.13 2.89
CA PHE A 72 -3.18 13.84 3.58
C PHE A 72 -2.55 12.73 2.74
N VAL A 73 -2.30 11.59 3.36
CA VAL A 73 -1.75 10.42 2.67
C VAL A 73 -2.49 9.16 3.10
N THR A 74 -2.94 8.39 2.13
CA THR A 74 -3.37 7.03 2.40
C THR A 74 -2.14 6.14 2.54
N ALA A 75 -2.10 5.24 3.52
CA ALA A 75 -0.96 4.37 3.73
C ALA A 75 -1.38 2.97 4.19
N PHE A 76 -0.67 1.96 3.68
CA PHE A 76 -0.70 0.60 4.19
C PHE A 76 0.71 0.19 4.59
N ALA A 77 0.86 -0.31 5.81
CA ALA A 77 2.15 -0.76 6.33
C ALA A 77 2.06 -2.22 6.79
N VAL A 78 3.16 -2.98 6.61
CA VAL A 78 3.25 -4.38 6.97
C VAL A 78 4.62 -4.70 7.55
N VAL A 79 4.65 -5.56 8.58
CA VAL A 79 5.87 -6.09 9.19
C VAL A 79 5.80 -7.61 9.15
N PHE A 80 6.69 -8.23 8.40
CA PHE A 80 6.85 -9.67 8.30
C PHE A 80 7.79 -10.18 9.38
N GLU A 81 7.35 -11.23 10.07
CA GLU A 81 8.12 -11.93 11.10
C GLU A 81 8.50 -13.32 10.60
N SER A 82 9.67 -13.43 9.99
CA SER A 82 10.13 -14.69 9.35
C SER A 82 10.10 -15.88 10.28
N ASP A 83 10.40 -15.66 11.57
CA ASP A 83 10.52 -16.74 12.56
C ASP A 83 9.18 -17.31 13.01
N SER A 84 8.12 -16.50 12.97
CA SER A 84 6.77 -16.90 13.40
C SER A 84 5.87 -17.31 12.24
N GLY A 85 6.26 -17.02 10.99
CA GLY A 85 5.40 -17.21 9.83
C GLY A 85 4.17 -16.30 9.86
N LYS A 86 4.28 -15.11 10.45
CA LYS A 86 3.20 -14.15 10.60
C LYS A 86 3.60 -12.81 10.03
N PHE A 87 2.60 -12.02 9.68
CA PHE A 87 2.78 -10.60 9.43
C PHE A 87 1.75 -9.77 10.19
N ARG A 88 2.21 -8.60 10.65
CA ARG A 88 1.35 -7.57 11.24
C ARG A 88 1.16 -6.46 10.23
N TYR A 89 -0.02 -5.88 10.18
CA TYR A 89 -0.34 -4.82 9.22
C TYR A 89 -1.29 -3.80 9.81
N GLY A 90 -1.25 -2.60 9.24
CA GLY A 90 -2.16 -1.48 9.53
C GLY A 90 -2.53 -0.74 8.25
N ASN A 91 -3.73 -0.17 8.23
CA ASN A 91 -4.25 0.53 7.06
C ASN A 91 -4.80 1.90 7.48
N ALA A 92 -4.26 2.95 6.89
CA ALA A 92 -4.70 4.34 7.01
C ALA A 92 -5.39 4.79 5.71
N GLY A 93 -6.57 4.23 5.42
CA GLY A 93 -7.40 4.62 4.28
C GLY A 93 -6.86 4.22 2.90
N HIS A 94 -5.86 3.34 2.82
CA HIS A 94 -5.27 2.90 1.56
C HIS A 94 -6.03 1.70 0.98
N ASN A 95 -5.83 1.43 -0.31
CA ASN A 95 -6.36 0.26 -1.00
C ASN A 95 -5.99 -1.03 -0.24
N LYS A 96 -6.96 -1.91 -0.03
CA LYS A 96 -6.73 -3.18 0.64
C LYS A 96 -5.87 -4.09 -0.23
N PRO A 97 -4.75 -4.61 0.28
CA PRO A 97 -3.88 -5.51 -0.48
C PRO A 97 -4.56 -6.80 -0.93
N VAL A 98 -3.97 -7.45 -1.92
CA VAL A 98 -4.34 -8.81 -2.32
C VAL A 98 -3.38 -9.80 -1.69
N VAL A 99 -3.90 -10.82 -0.99
CA VAL A 99 -3.14 -11.99 -0.54
C VAL A 99 -3.38 -13.12 -1.51
N ILE A 100 -2.31 -13.73 -2.00
CA ILE A 100 -2.36 -14.92 -2.85
C ILE A 100 -1.86 -16.11 -2.02
N HIS A 101 -2.74 -17.08 -1.78
CA HIS A 101 -2.47 -18.32 -1.06
C HIS A 101 -2.93 -19.49 -1.92
N ASP A 102 -2.06 -20.46 -2.17
CA ASP A 102 -2.34 -21.62 -3.03
C ASP A 102 -2.99 -21.24 -4.38
N GLY A 103 -2.51 -20.16 -4.99
CA GLY A 103 -3.01 -19.67 -6.28
C GLY A 103 -4.36 -18.96 -6.23
N LYS A 104 -4.93 -18.76 -5.06
CA LYS A 104 -6.18 -18.00 -4.87
C LYS A 104 -5.89 -16.61 -4.35
N ALA A 105 -6.40 -15.61 -5.05
CA ALA A 105 -6.26 -14.20 -4.66
C ALA A 105 -7.48 -13.73 -3.88
N GLU A 106 -7.26 -13.19 -2.70
CA GLU A 106 -8.28 -12.63 -1.82
C GLU A 106 -7.88 -11.21 -1.40
N ILE A 107 -8.85 -10.32 -1.25
CA ILE A 107 -8.62 -9.00 -0.66
C ILE A 107 -8.37 -9.18 0.84
N LEU A 108 -7.28 -8.61 1.35
CA LEU A 108 -6.95 -8.66 2.76
C LEU A 108 -7.99 -7.86 3.55
N ASP A 109 -8.63 -8.51 4.53
CA ASP A 109 -9.61 -7.83 5.36
C ASP A 109 -8.92 -6.95 6.40
N CYS A 110 -9.31 -5.69 6.46
CA CYS A 110 -8.93 -4.72 7.47
C CYS A 110 -10.01 -3.62 7.58
N SER A 111 -10.16 -3.03 8.75
CA SER A 111 -11.07 -1.90 8.95
C SER A 111 -10.65 -0.71 8.09
N ALA A 112 -11.63 0.05 7.64
CA ALA A 112 -11.38 1.33 7.01
C ALA A 112 -11.05 2.35 8.11
N CYS A 113 -9.82 2.85 8.11
CA CYS A 113 -9.40 3.98 8.95
C CYS A 113 -9.24 5.25 8.11
N MET A 114 -9.14 6.39 8.79
CA MET A 114 -8.88 7.67 8.14
C MET A 114 -7.45 7.70 7.56
N ALA A 115 -7.25 8.42 6.46
CA ALA A 115 -5.91 8.69 5.94
C ALA A 115 -5.07 9.47 6.96
N LEU A 116 -3.74 9.32 6.91
CA LEU A 116 -2.81 10.06 7.76
C LEU A 116 -2.83 11.56 7.41
N GLY A 117 -2.81 12.42 8.43
CA GLY A 117 -2.78 13.87 8.26
C GLY A 117 -4.15 14.55 8.14
N VAL A 118 -5.25 13.82 8.32
CA VAL A 118 -6.61 14.40 8.29
C VAL A 118 -7.03 14.90 9.67
N PHE A 119 -6.91 14.07 10.70
CA PHE A 119 -7.20 14.43 12.09
C PHE A 119 -6.08 13.93 13.00
N ASP A 120 -5.60 14.78 13.90
CA ASP A 120 -4.48 14.49 14.80
C ASP A 120 -4.81 13.45 15.88
N ASP A 121 -6.10 13.30 16.21
CA ASP A 121 -6.64 12.34 17.17
C ASP A 121 -7.06 11.00 16.55
N SER A 122 -6.78 10.77 15.25
CA SER A 122 -7.04 9.48 14.61
C SER A 122 -6.20 8.39 15.25
N GLU A 123 -6.84 7.27 15.56
CA GLU A 123 -6.18 6.06 16.08
C GLU A 123 -6.20 4.96 15.02
N TYR A 124 -5.06 4.28 14.86
CA TYR A 124 -4.91 3.18 13.90
C TYR A 124 -4.83 1.86 14.63
N GLU A 125 -5.33 0.82 13.97
CA GLU A 125 -5.33 -0.54 14.50
C GLU A 125 -4.25 -1.39 13.82
N GLN A 126 -3.70 -2.33 14.58
CA GLN A 126 -2.81 -3.37 14.08
C GLN A 126 -3.56 -4.68 14.00
N TYR A 127 -3.43 -5.34 12.86
CA TYR A 127 -3.94 -6.68 12.60
C TYR A 127 -2.79 -7.67 12.47
N GLU A 128 -3.07 -8.94 12.68
CA GLU A 128 -2.11 -10.04 12.50
C GLU A 128 -2.73 -11.14 11.64
N ARG A 129 -1.92 -11.72 10.74
CA ARG A 129 -2.30 -12.86 9.92
C ARG A 129 -1.12 -13.81 9.76
N GLU A 130 -1.41 -15.11 9.64
CA GLU A 130 -0.43 -16.12 9.23
C GLU A 130 -0.07 -15.93 7.76
N PHE A 131 1.21 -16.19 7.43
CA PHE A 131 1.77 -16.07 6.10
C PHE A 131 2.65 -17.29 5.82
N CYS A 132 2.16 -18.17 4.98
CA CYS A 132 2.81 -19.43 4.67
C CYS A 132 3.90 -19.25 3.60
N SER A 133 4.81 -20.20 3.54
CA SER A 133 5.80 -20.23 2.46
C SER A 133 5.09 -20.39 1.10
N GLY A 134 5.38 -19.47 0.18
CA GLY A 134 4.71 -19.42 -1.13
C GLY A 134 3.58 -18.40 -1.22
N ASP A 135 3.12 -17.86 -0.09
CA ASP A 135 2.15 -16.77 -0.10
C ASP A 135 2.76 -15.49 -0.68
N ILE A 136 1.92 -14.69 -1.33
CA ILE A 136 2.31 -13.40 -1.89
C ILE A 136 1.35 -12.34 -1.39
N LEU A 137 1.90 -11.23 -0.90
CA LEU A 137 1.15 -10.02 -0.58
C LEU A 137 1.40 -9.00 -1.70
N TYR A 138 0.35 -8.65 -2.43
CA TYR A 138 0.40 -7.67 -3.51
C TYR A 138 -0.16 -6.33 -3.04
N LEU A 139 0.70 -5.32 -3.01
CA LEU A 139 0.37 -3.94 -2.66
C LEU A 139 0.21 -3.13 -3.95
N TYR A 140 -0.77 -2.22 -3.99
CA TYR A 140 -1.06 -1.39 -5.15
C TYR A 140 -1.73 -0.09 -4.74
N THR A 141 -1.65 0.93 -5.58
CA THR A 141 -2.39 2.19 -5.46
C THR A 141 -3.65 2.17 -6.32
N ASP A 142 -4.53 3.13 -6.15
CA ASP A 142 -5.81 3.24 -6.87
C ASP A 142 -5.64 3.27 -8.39
N GLY A 143 -4.50 3.76 -8.90
CA GLY A 143 -4.17 3.72 -10.32
C GLY A 143 -4.33 2.34 -10.98
N VAL A 144 -4.24 1.25 -10.21
CA VAL A 144 -4.51 -0.11 -10.72
C VAL A 144 -6.01 -0.34 -10.90
N THR A 145 -6.80 -0.12 -9.86
CA THR A 145 -8.24 -0.42 -9.87
C THR A 145 -9.06 0.62 -10.61
N GLU A 146 -8.58 1.86 -10.66
CA GLU A 146 -9.23 2.98 -11.36
C GLU A 146 -8.79 3.14 -12.82
N ALA A 147 -7.89 2.29 -13.30
CA ALA A 147 -7.54 2.25 -14.72
C ALA A 147 -8.80 2.07 -15.59
N VAL A 148 -8.95 2.90 -16.62
CA VAL A 148 -10.18 3.01 -17.41
C VAL A 148 -9.97 2.44 -18.82
N ASN A 149 -10.90 1.59 -19.25
CA ASN A 149 -10.93 1.08 -20.63
C ASN A 149 -11.58 2.09 -21.62
N PRO A 150 -11.56 1.83 -22.93
CA PRO A 150 -12.22 2.68 -23.94
C PRO A 150 -13.72 2.89 -23.71
N ASP A 151 -14.39 1.95 -23.03
CA ASP A 151 -15.81 2.04 -22.67
C ASP A 151 -16.05 2.81 -21.37
N ARG A 152 -15.02 3.43 -20.78
CA ARG A 152 -15.04 4.16 -19.51
C ARG A 152 -15.40 3.30 -18.29
N LYS A 153 -15.05 2.03 -18.30
CA LYS A 153 -15.22 1.13 -17.14
C LYS A 153 -13.90 1.03 -16.40
N PHE A 154 -13.96 1.00 -15.07
CA PHE A 154 -12.80 0.76 -14.23
C PHE A 154 -12.35 -0.71 -14.31
N PHE A 155 -11.04 -0.94 -14.14
CA PHE A 155 -10.45 -2.27 -14.03
C PHE A 155 -11.04 -3.02 -12.82
N GLY A 156 -11.06 -2.38 -11.67
CA GLY A 156 -11.71 -2.86 -10.46
C GLY A 156 -11.01 -4.02 -9.77
N GLU A 157 -11.48 -4.34 -8.57
CA GLU A 157 -10.90 -5.41 -7.73
C GLU A 157 -11.10 -6.83 -8.32
N GLU A 158 -12.17 -7.08 -9.04
CA GLU A 158 -12.45 -8.39 -9.63
C GLU A 158 -11.40 -8.75 -10.68
N ASN A 159 -11.11 -7.83 -11.62
CA ASN A 159 -10.08 -8.05 -12.62
C ASN A 159 -8.69 -8.14 -11.99
N LEU A 160 -8.42 -7.34 -10.95
CA LEU A 160 -7.17 -7.42 -10.19
C LEU A 160 -6.99 -8.80 -9.56
N ARG A 161 -7.99 -9.32 -8.83
CA ARG A 161 -7.92 -10.66 -8.23
C ARG A 161 -7.72 -11.77 -9.28
N ASN A 162 -8.43 -11.67 -10.40
CA ASN A 162 -8.28 -12.62 -11.51
C ASN A 162 -6.86 -12.58 -12.09
N ALA A 163 -6.28 -11.38 -12.27
CA ALA A 163 -4.91 -11.22 -12.74
C ALA A 163 -3.90 -11.79 -11.73
N CYS A 164 -4.09 -11.57 -10.43
CA CYS A 164 -3.24 -12.13 -9.38
C CYS A 164 -3.30 -13.66 -9.33
N SER A 165 -4.50 -14.27 -9.43
CA SER A 165 -4.68 -15.72 -9.40
C SER A 165 -4.11 -16.45 -10.62
N SER A 166 -4.06 -15.78 -11.76
CA SER A 166 -3.63 -16.37 -13.03
C SER A 166 -2.11 -16.30 -13.26
N SER A 167 -1.33 -15.89 -12.28
CA SER A 167 0.12 -15.73 -12.37
C SER A 167 0.87 -17.05 -12.16
N ASP A 168 2.19 -17.04 -12.40
CA ASP A 168 3.10 -18.15 -12.11
C ASP A 168 3.42 -18.34 -10.61
N HIS A 169 2.67 -17.69 -9.73
CA HIS A 169 2.80 -17.73 -8.27
C HIS A 169 4.17 -17.27 -7.76
N THR A 170 4.83 -16.38 -8.50
CA THR A 170 5.99 -15.62 -8.01
C THR A 170 5.61 -14.15 -7.86
N ALA A 171 6.25 -13.43 -6.91
CA ALA A 171 5.99 -12.00 -6.72
C ALA A 171 6.19 -11.21 -8.03
N ARG A 172 7.23 -11.57 -8.80
CA ARG A 172 7.49 -10.97 -10.12
C ARG A 172 6.39 -11.31 -11.13
N GLY A 173 5.97 -12.57 -11.17
CA GLY A 173 4.92 -13.03 -12.08
C GLY A 173 3.59 -12.35 -11.82
N VAL A 174 3.22 -12.16 -10.55
CA VAL A 174 2.02 -11.39 -10.18
C VAL A 174 2.11 -9.95 -10.72
N CYS A 175 3.21 -9.25 -10.47
CA CYS A 175 3.40 -7.87 -10.97
C CYS A 175 3.32 -7.80 -12.51
N MET A 176 3.99 -8.73 -13.21
CA MET A 176 3.97 -8.79 -14.67
C MET A 176 2.57 -9.06 -15.20
N ASN A 177 1.87 -10.04 -14.63
CA ASN A 177 0.53 -10.42 -15.10
C ASN A 177 -0.51 -9.31 -14.85
N VAL A 178 -0.45 -8.63 -13.71
CA VAL A 178 -1.30 -7.46 -13.46
C VAL A 178 -1.00 -6.35 -14.47
N SER A 179 0.28 -6.04 -14.70
CA SER A 179 0.68 -5.02 -15.69
C SER A 179 0.20 -5.35 -17.10
N GLU A 180 0.33 -6.60 -17.55
CA GLU A 180 -0.17 -7.04 -18.86
C GLU A 180 -1.68 -7.03 -18.95
N SER A 181 -2.37 -7.38 -17.85
CA SER A 181 -3.83 -7.35 -17.78
C SER A 181 -4.36 -5.92 -17.86
N LEU A 182 -3.69 -4.97 -17.18
CA LEU A 182 -3.98 -3.54 -17.28
C LEU A 182 -3.79 -3.03 -18.72
N LYS A 183 -2.66 -3.32 -19.35
CA LYS A 183 -2.38 -2.92 -20.74
C LYS A 183 -3.44 -3.45 -21.72
N ARG A 184 -3.85 -4.70 -21.56
CA ARG A 184 -4.93 -5.29 -22.38
C ARG A 184 -6.28 -4.63 -22.14
N PHE A 185 -6.56 -4.25 -20.89
CA PHE A 185 -7.80 -3.63 -20.50
C PHE A 185 -7.92 -2.17 -20.96
N THR A 186 -6.85 -1.39 -20.81
CA THR A 186 -6.81 0.04 -21.19
C THR A 186 -6.62 0.24 -22.69
N GLY A 187 -6.14 -0.77 -23.42
CA GLY A 187 -5.80 -0.65 -24.85
C GLY A 187 -4.60 0.29 -25.05
N ASP A 188 -4.57 0.98 -26.20
CA ASP A 188 -3.50 1.91 -26.55
C ASP A 188 -3.57 3.26 -25.80
N ASN A 189 -4.41 3.39 -24.79
CA ASN A 189 -4.52 4.60 -23.97
C ASN A 189 -3.34 4.70 -22.98
N THR A 190 -2.19 5.12 -23.49
CA THR A 190 -0.93 5.30 -22.74
C THR A 190 -0.88 6.55 -21.86
N GLU A 191 -1.94 7.36 -21.81
CA GLU A 191 -1.98 8.62 -21.03
C GLU A 191 -2.33 8.44 -19.54
N GLN A 192 -2.53 7.21 -19.07
CA GLN A 192 -3.01 6.95 -17.69
C GLN A 192 -1.93 6.47 -16.72
N PHE A 193 -0.65 6.35 -17.15
CA PHE A 193 0.46 5.89 -16.28
C PHE A 193 1.63 6.87 -16.32
#